data_32ece959cbea31df1d8aa05a7735d6e7
#
_entry.id   32ece959cbea31df1d8aa05a7735d6e7
#
_cell.length_a   1.000
_cell.length_b   1.000
_cell.length_c   1.000
_cell.angle_alpha   90.00
_cell.angle_beta   90.00
_cell.angle_gamma   90.00
#
_symmetry.space_group_name_H-M   'P 1'
#
loop_
_entity.id
_entity.type
_entity.pdbx_description
1 polymer ?
#
loop_
_entity_poly.entity_id
_entity_poly.type
_entity_poly.pdbx_seq_one_letter_code
_entity_poly.pdbx_strand_id
1 'polypeptide(L)'
;MPPSRTRDAIFGLIAGAIGGLLLALALQAKGMMSDTAGLIGLTSIESGICIHLLISAIAGAGYGSLFRYLPGTYAAAISNGVIYGLIWWIIGPLTLSPILIGQGPSWSLNEAGASFLNLTGHILYGGFTGLSFYALVTAFEKLFPNTLEPSRSPAGPPTRIAIIGGGFGGVATTQRLERLISLDERFDATLISESNYLLFTPMLPEVASSALLAQHISTPVRAACPNTRFLRASVDRIDIQNNKIRLQPGVGLPHETMHFDHLVLALGSVPFYHGSKSFEEHVFSLKTLEDASRLRNHVLAVLERADVETDPVKKEQQLTFVVVGGGFAGTEVIAELFDLTHGVLHYYPDIDGDELRFILIHSREKILPELSERLGEYSLQKLRERGIEFKLGSRASAATADALILDDGDRIGTNTIIWTAGNRANPLLSTLPCELNARGAIRVDQFLRVEGLANVWALGDCADVKDPQGDPYPQTAQHALKQGKLVAENIVATVNGEQPKPFHYRSAGIFVALGHRTGAAEVMGRPFSGFLAWILWRGLYLSKLPGLEKKVRVLFDWILDLVFSRDIVLTSEPFERSALHPSVDEQDFPGEM
;
A
#
# COMPACT_ATOMS: atom_id res chain seq x y z
N MET A 1 -7.72 -30.37 10.05
CA MET A 1 -6.29 -30.47 10.48
C MET A 1 -5.66 -29.09 10.27
N PRO A 2 -4.90 -28.53 11.23
CA PRO A 2 -4.19 -27.28 11.00
C PRO A 2 -3.30 -27.42 9.76
N PRO A 3 -3.06 -26.35 8.97
CA PRO A 3 -2.23 -26.39 7.80
C PRO A 3 -0.82 -26.88 8.20
N SER A 4 -0.42 -28.07 7.70
CA SER A 4 0.92 -28.58 7.96
C SER A 4 1.85 -28.15 6.82
N ARG A 5 3.08 -27.71 7.17
CA ARG A 5 4.10 -27.37 6.16
C ARG A 5 4.34 -28.49 5.17
N THR A 6 4.30 -29.72 5.64
CA THR A 6 4.51 -30.93 4.82
C THR A 6 3.37 -31.13 3.82
N ARG A 7 2.10 -31.02 4.24
CA ARG A 7 0.94 -31.13 3.36
C ARG A 7 0.98 -30.08 2.24
N ASP A 8 1.22 -28.84 2.61
CA ASP A 8 1.19 -27.71 1.68
C ASP A 8 2.38 -27.77 0.70
N ALA A 9 3.54 -28.27 1.15
CA ALA A 9 4.68 -28.56 0.28
C ALA A 9 4.37 -29.69 -0.73
N ILE A 10 3.67 -30.76 -0.30
CA ILE A 10 3.25 -31.86 -1.19
C ILE A 10 2.24 -31.36 -2.22
N PHE A 11 1.24 -30.60 -1.81
CA PHE A 11 0.28 -30.02 -2.76
C PHE A 11 0.95 -29.02 -3.72
N GLY A 12 1.93 -28.25 -3.23
CA GLY A 12 2.77 -27.40 -4.06
C GLY A 12 3.58 -28.19 -5.09
N LEU A 13 4.18 -29.32 -4.69
CA LEU A 13 4.91 -30.22 -5.58
C LEU A 13 4.02 -30.73 -6.72
N ILE A 14 2.82 -31.22 -6.41
CA ILE A 14 1.84 -31.68 -7.41
C ILE A 14 1.43 -30.54 -8.32
N ALA A 15 1.11 -29.38 -7.75
CA ALA A 15 0.70 -28.20 -8.51
C ALA A 15 1.80 -27.68 -9.43
N GLY A 16 3.06 -27.70 -8.96
CA GLY A 16 4.22 -27.36 -9.78
C GLY A 16 4.48 -28.32 -10.93
N ALA A 17 4.26 -29.62 -10.72
CA ALA A 17 4.33 -30.62 -11.79
C ALA A 17 3.24 -30.38 -12.86
N ILE A 18 2.01 -30.02 -12.44
CA ILE A 18 0.90 -29.68 -13.36
C ILE A 18 1.26 -28.42 -14.19
N GLY A 19 1.70 -27.35 -13.54
CA GLY A 19 2.15 -26.14 -14.23
C GLY A 19 3.34 -26.38 -15.14
N GLY A 20 4.29 -27.21 -14.69
CA GLY A 20 5.46 -27.62 -15.45
C GLY A 20 5.13 -28.43 -16.69
N LEU A 21 4.11 -29.26 -16.65
CA LEU A 21 3.67 -30.06 -17.83
C LEU A 21 3.18 -29.11 -18.94
N LEU A 22 2.43 -28.09 -18.63
CA LEU A 22 1.96 -27.11 -19.61
C LEU A 22 3.11 -26.31 -20.22
N LEU A 23 4.09 -25.92 -19.42
CA LEU A 23 5.30 -25.27 -19.92
C LEU A 23 6.16 -26.23 -20.76
N ALA A 24 6.27 -27.51 -20.36
CA ALA A 24 6.97 -28.52 -21.12
C ALA A 24 6.39 -28.72 -22.54
N LEU A 25 5.06 -28.75 -22.66
CA LEU A 25 4.37 -28.82 -23.96
C LEU A 25 4.69 -27.60 -24.84
N ALA A 26 4.72 -26.40 -24.26
CA ALA A 26 5.07 -25.19 -24.99
C ALA A 26 6.55 -25.17 -25.44
N LEU A 27 7.48 -25.61 -24.59
CA LEU A 27 8.90 -25.73 -24.92
C LEU A 27 9.15 -26.82 -25.97
N GLN A 28 8.44 -27.95 -25.87
CA GLN A 28 8.52 -29.03 -26.86
C GLN A 28 8.05 -28.59 -28.25
N ALA A 29 6.94 -27.84 -28.31
CA ALA A 29 6.43 -27.28 -29.58
C ALA A 29 7.42 -26.33 -30.27
N LYS A 30 8.40 -25.79 -29.53
CA LYS A 30 9.47 -24.93 -30.03
C LYS A 30 10.81 -25.60 -30.19
N GLY A 31 10.91 -26.93 -29.94
CA GLY A 31 12.15 -27.66 -30.02
C GLY A 31 13.19 -27.35 -28.95
N MET A 32 12.82 -26.66 -27.85
CA MET A 32 13.74 -26.18 -26.80
C MET A 32 13.96 -27.21 -25.67
N MET A 33 13.35 -28.42 -25.74
CA MET A 33 13.50 -29.43 -24.68
C MET A 33 14.88 -30.06 -24.63
N SER A 34 15.55 -30.18 -25.76
CA SER A 34 16.95 -30.62 -25.83
C SER A 34 17.91 -29.70 -25.08
N ASP A 35 17.65 -28.39 -25.09
CA ASP A 35 18.50 -27.40 -24.38
C ASP A 35 18.39 -27.58 -22.87
N THR A 36 17.19 -27.94 -22.36
CA THR A 36 16.99 -28.26 -20.95
C THR A 36 17.77 -29.53 -20.55
N ALA A 37 17.82 -30.55 -21.40
CA ALA A 37 18.65 -31.76 -21.19
C ALA A 37 20.14 -31.39 -21.18
N GLY A 38 20.57 -30.48 -22.06
CA GLY A 38 21.92 -29.97 -22.18
C GLY A 38 22.49 -29.34 -20.92
N LEU A 39 21.66 -28.79 -20.06
CA LEU A 39 22.08 -28.21 -18.76
C LEU A 39 22.81 -29.19 -17.83
N ILE A 40 22.56 -30.50 -17.99
CA ILE A 40 23.23 -31.58 -17.23
C ILE A 40 23.97 -32.58 -18.16
N GLY A 41 24.26 -32.20 -19.39
CA GLY A 41 25.03 -33.00 -20.32
C GLY A 41 24.27 -34.14 -20.99
N LEU A 42 22.92 -34.14 -20.96
CA LEU A 42 22.07 -35.10 -21.67
C LEU A 42 21.52 -34.47 -22.96
N THR A 43 21.15 -35.35 -23.94
CA THR A 43 20.74 -34.88 -25.28
C THR A 43 19.34 -35.34 -25.70
N SER A 44 18.69 -36.23 -24.93
CA SER A 44 17.38 -36.73 -25.31
C SER A 44 16.24 -35.81 -24.85
N ILE A 45 15.18 -35.76 -25.66
CA ILE A 45 13.97 -34.96 -25.35
C ILE A 45 13.30 -35.48 -24.07
N GLU A 46 13.25 -36.81 -23.89
CA GLU A 46 12.66 -37.44 -22.71
C GLU A 46 13.40 -37.04 -21.44
N SER A 47 14.73 -36.96 -21.48
CA SER A 47 15.55 -36.46 -20.37
C SER A 47 15.22 -35.00 -20.07
N GLY A 48 15.07 -34.18 -21.11
CA GLY A 48 14.68 -32.76 -20.96
C GLY A 48 13.33 -32.61 -20.27
N ILE A 49 12.34 -33.39 -20.68
CA ILE A 49 11.00 -33.37 -20.05
C ILE A 49 11.09 -33.82 -18.58
N CYS A 50 11.79 -34.92 -18.28
CA CYS A 50 11.93 -35.38 -16.89
C CYS A 50 12.61 -34.37 -15.98
N ILE A 51 13.69 -33.74 -16.43
CA ILE A 51 14.43 -32.72 -15.69
C ILE A 51 13.54 -31.50 -15.47
N HIS A 52 12.87 -31.04 -16.52
CA HIS A 52 11.98 -29.89 -16.44
C HIS A 52 10.84 -30.13 -15.45
N LEU A 53 10.19 -31.29 -15.48
CA LEU A 53 9.13 -31.64 -14.53
C LEU A 53 9.66 -31.74 -13.09
N LEU A 54 10.85 -32.27 -12.89
CA LEU A 54 11.48 -32.37 -11.57
C LEU A 54 11.75 -30.95 -10.99
N ILE A 55 12.37 -30.09 -11.78
CA ILE A 55 12.63 -28.69 -11.39
C ILE A 55 11.31 -27.98 -11.07
N SER A 56 10.29 -28.14 -11.93
CA SER A 56 8.97 -27.56 -11.76
C SER A 56 8.26 -28.05 -10.49
N ALA A 57 8.38 -29.32 -10.18
CA ALA A 57 7.82 -29.91 -8.96
C ALA A 57 8.52 -29.38 -7.70
N ILE A 58 9.85 -29.31 -7.69
CA ILE A 58 10.64 -28.76 -6.57
C ILE A 58 10.30 -27.27 -6.35
N ALA A 59 10.25 -26.51 -7.43
CA ALA A 59 9.82 -25.12 -7.38
C ALA A 59 8.38 -25.01 -6.85
N GLY A 60 7.47 -25.87 -7.29
CA GLY A 60 6.10 -25.93 -6.77
C GLY A 60 6.02 -26.25 -5.29
N ALA A 61 6.86 -27.14 -4.75
CA ALA A 61 6.96 -27.39 -3.31
C ALA A 61 7.39 -26.13 -2.55
N GLY A 62 8.30 -25.35 -3.11
CA GLY A 62 8.64 -24.00 -2.61
C GLY A 62 7.44 -23.08 -2.59
N TYR A 63 6.63 -23.04 -3.65
CA TYR A 63 5.39 -22.28 -3.70
C TYR A 63 4.43 -22.66 -2.57
N GLY A 64 4.11 -23.94 -2.39
CA GLY A 64 3.23 -24.42 -1.33
C GLY A 64 3.73 -24.08 0.06
N SER A 65 5.05 -24.13 0.29
CA SER A 65 5.67 -23.79 1.57
C SER A 65 5.59 -22.29 1.88
N LEU A 66 5.76 -21.41 0.88
CA LEU A 66 5.78 -19.95 1.00
C LEU A 66 4.36 -19.37 1.06
N PHE A 67 3.45 -19.89 0.23
CA PHE A 67 2.10 -19.35 0.04
C PHE A 67 1.00 -20.13 0.75
N ARG A 68 1.33 -20.91 1.77
CA ARG A 68 0.38 -21.72 2.56
C ARG A 68 -0.74 -20.94 3.26
N TYR A 69 -0.55 -19.65 3.53
CA TYR A 69 -1.54 -18.75 4.12
C TYR A 69 -2.26 -17.94 3.03
N LEU A 70 -2.72 -18.61 1.99
CA LEU A 70 -3.22 -17.97 0.81
C LEU A 70 -4.55 -17.23 0.98
N PRO A 71 -4.73 -16.22 0.12
CA PRO A 71 -5.99 -15.52 -0.04
C PRO A 71 -7.09 -16.49 -0.49
N GLY A 72 -8.29 -16.32 0.06
CA GLY A 72 -9.42 -17.23 -0.13
C GLY A 72 -10.08 -17.21 -1.51
N THR A 73 -9.35 -16.89 -2.61
CA THR A 73 -9.92 -16.86 -3.97
C THR A 73 -8.98 -17.44 -5.01
N TYR A 74 -9.54 -18.06 -6.05
CA TYR A 74 -8.80 -18.55 -7.24
C TYR A 74 -7.99 -17.42 -7.90
N ALA A 75 -8.57 -16.23 -8.02
CA ALA A 75 -7.92 -15.08 -8.64
C ALA A 75 -6.63 -14.67 -7.91
N ALA A 76 -6.64 -14.66 -6.59
CA ALA A 76 -5.47 -14.34 -5.81
C ALA A 76 -4.41 -15.46 -5.86
N ALA A 77 -4.83 -16.72 -5.96
CA ALA A 77 -3.92 -17.85 -6.15
C ALA A 77 -3.18 -17.76 -7.50
N ILE A 78 -3.91 -17.46 -8.58
CA ILE A 78 -3.31 -17.21 -9.90
C ILE A 78 -2.32 -16.06 -9.85
N SER A 79 -2.70 -14.93 -9.25
CA SER A 79 -1.85 -13.75 -9.14
C SER A 79 -0.53 -14.03 -8.39
N ASN A 80 -0.62 -14.71 -7.24
CA ASN A 80 0.57 -15.10 -6.49
C ASN A 80 1.44 -16.10 -7.29
N GLY A 81 0.79 -16.99 -8.04
CA GLY A 81 1.46 -17.88 -8.95
C GLY A 81 2.22 -17.15 -10.06
N VAL A 82 1.58 -16.19 -10.72
CA VAL A 82 2.23 -15.34 -11.74
C VAL A 82 3.46 -14.63 -11.20
N ILE A 83 3.35 -14.01 -10.01
CA ILE A 83 4.50 -13.36 -9.35
C ILE A 83 5.62 -14.38 -9.07
N TYR A 84 5.25 -15.57 -8.63
CA TYR A 84 6.21 -16.64 -8.39
C TYR A 84 6.89 -17.09 -9.68
N GLY A 85 6.15 -17.20 -10.78
CA GLY A 85 6.68 -17.48 -12.10
C GLY A 85 7.67 -16.41 -12.58
N LEU A 86 7.37 -15.12 -12.38
CA LEU A 86 8.29 -14.02 -12.66
C LEU A 86 9.61 -14.15 -11.88
N ILE A 87 9.54 -14.48 -10.61
CA ILE A 87 10.73 -14.73 -9.77
C ILE A 87 11.57 -15.88 -10.35
N TRP A 88 10.93 -16.96 -10.75
CA TRP A 88 11.63 -18.10 -11.35
C TRP A 88 12.20 -17.80 -12.74
N TRP A 89 11.59 -16.92 -13.52
CA TRP A 89 12.17 -16.41 -14.77
C TRP A 89 13.48 -15.65 -14.53
N ILE A 90 13.54 -14.83 -13.50
CA ILE A 90 14.78 -14.12 -13.13
C ILE A 90 15.84 -15.10 -12.62
N ILE A 91 15.44 -16.01 -11.70
CA ILE A 91 16.38 -16.97 -11.09
C ILE A 91 16.87 -18.01 -12.13
N GLY A 92 15.98 -18.62 -12.91
CA GLY A 92 16.29 -19.68 -13.87
C GLY A 92 16.97 -19.14 -15.13
N PRO A 93 16.20 -18.65 -16.12
CA PRO A 93 16.74 -18.25 -17.42
C PRO A 93 17.74 -17.10 -17.40
N LEU A 94 17.54 -16.10 -16.53
CA LEU A 94 18.41 -14.93 -16.52
C LEU A 94 19.63 -15.07 -15.59
N THR A 95 19.60 -16.00 -14.64
CA THR A 95 20.69 -16.13 -13.66
C THR A 95 21.33 -17.51 -13.69
N LEU A 96 20.60 -18.57 -13.35
CA LEU A 96 21.18 -19.91 -13.18
C LEU A 96 21.59 -20.55 -14.50
N SER A 97 20.75 -20.46 -15.55
CA SER A 97 21.08 -21.07 -16.84
C SER A 97 22.35 -20.52 -17.47
N PRO A 98 22.57 -19.19 -17.56
CA PRO A 98 23.83 -18.64 -18.07
C PRO A 98 25.05 -19.03 -17.21
N ILE A 99 24.92 -19.05 -15.89
CA ILE A 99 26.00 -19.45 -14.98
C ILE A 99 26.39 -20.92 -15.19
N LEU A 100 25.42 -21.83 -15.35
CA LEU A 100 25.66 -23.26 -15.55
C LEU A 100 26.38 -23.57 -16.87
N ILE A 101 26.20 -22.73 -17.89
CA ILE A 101 26.92 -22.84 -19.17
C ILE A 101 28.22 -22.03 -19.21
N GLY A 102 28.68 -21.51 -18.05
CA GLY A 102 29.95 -20.79 -17.91
C GLY A 102 29.91 -19.32 -18.34
N GLN A 103 28.72 -18.75 -18.48
CA GLN A 103 28.50 -17.33 -18.78
C GLN A 103 28.12 -16.56 -17.50
N GLY A 104 28.19 -15.22 -17.55
CA GLY A 104 27.67 -14.37 -16.47
C GLY A 104 26.14 -14.28 -16.51
N PRO A 105 25.49 -13.74 -15.44
CA PRO A 105 24.04 -13.50 -15.43
C PRO A 105 23.61 -12.57 -16.58
N SER A 106 22.55 -12.90 -17.27
CA SER A 106 21.99 -12.15 -18.41
C SER A 106 20.97 -11.09 -17.94
N TRP A 107 21.45 -10.03 -17.32
CA TRP A 107 20.59 -8.99 -16.69
C TRP A 107 20.47 -7.71 -17.52
N SER A 108 21.10 -7.62 -18.69
CA SER A 108 20.93 -6.48 -19.58
C SER A 108 19.50 -6.48 -20.19
N LEU A 109 19.01 -5.30 -20.55
CA LEU A 109 17.67 -5.16 -21.18
C LEU A 109 17.57 -5.93 -22.50
N ASN A 110 18.66 -6.00 -23.27
CA ASN A 110 18.71 -6.73 -24.53
C ASN A 110 18.62 -8.23 -24.31
N GLU A 111 19.36 -8.78 -23.33
CA GLU A 111 19.34 -10.20 -22.98
C GLU A 111 17.98 -10.61 -22.37
N ALA A 112 17.44 -9.76 -21.46
CA ALA A 112 16.11 -9.97 -20.92
C ALA A 112 15.02 -9.92 -22.00
N GLY A 113 15.14 -9.02 -22.99
CA GLY A 113 14.28 -8.94 -24.15
C GLY A 113 14.38 -10.19 -25.05
N ALA A 114 15.56 -10.72 -25.28
CA ALA A 114 15.76 -11.97 -25.99
C ALA A 114 15.10 -13.18 -25.27
N SER A 115 14.99 -13.10 -23.93
CA SER A 115 14.34 -14.10 -23.08
C SER A 115 12.83 -13.89 -22.90
N PHE A 116 12.19 -12.95 -23.61
CA PHE A 116 10.76 -12.61 -23.44
C PHE A 116 9.83 -13.81 -23.62
N LEU A 117 10.14 -14.69 -24.52
CA LEU A 117 9.37 -15.92 -24.77
C LEU A 117 9.39 -16.87 -23.57
N ASN A 118 10.53 -16.96 -22.87
CA ASN A 118 10.68 -17.72 -21.63
C ASN A 118 9.89 -17.07 -20.49
N LEU A 119 9.79 -15.74 -20.46
CA LEU A 119 8.96 -15.00 -19.51
C LEU A 119 7.49 -15.44 -19.59
N THR A 120 6.92 -15.47 -20.80
CA THR A 120 5.53 -15.91 -21.01
C THR A 120 5.30 -17.32 -20.47
N GLY A 121 6.25 -18.23 -20.73
CA GLY A 121 6.20 -19.60 -20.21
C GLY A 121 6.22 -19.67 -18.69
N HIS A 122 7.06 -18.85 -18.04
CA HIS A 122 7.14 -18.80 -16.57
C HIS A 122 5.92 -18.14 -15.92
N ILE A 123 5.31 -17.15 -16.57
CA ILE A 123 4.02 -16.56 -16.14
C ILE A 123 2.93 -17.63 -16.15
N LEU A 124 2.82 -18.39 -17.24
CA LEU A 124 1.85 -19.50 -17.35
C LEU A 124 2.13 -20.60 -16.32
N TYR A 125 3.38 -21.04 -16.20
CA TYR A 125 3.80 -22.00 -15.17
C TYR A 125 3.36 -21.58 -13.78
N GLY A 126 3.69 -20.35 -13.39
CA GLY A 126 3.34 -19.84 -12.07
C GLY A 126 1.84 -19.71 -11.87
N GLY A 127 1.11 -19.16 -12.85
CA GLY A 127 -0.34 -19.01 -12.79
C GLY A 127 -1.08 -20.35 -12.61
N PHE A 128 -0.69 -21.38 -13.39
CA PHE A 128 -1.26 -22.73 -13.27
C PHE A 128 -0.83 -23.43 -11.98
N THR A 129 0.40 -23.22 -11.51
CA THR A 129 0.85 -23.72 -10.20
C THR A 129 0.00 -23.14 -9.07
N GLY A 130 -0.23 -21.84 -9.08
CA GLY A 130 -1.08 -21.18 -8.07
C GLY A 130 -2.53 -21.66 -8.11
N LEU A 131 -3.12 -21.73 -9.31
CA LEU A 131 -4.47 -22.25 -9.53
C LEU A 131 -4.63 -23.68 -9.02
N SER A 132 -3.74 -24.58 -9.44
CA SER A 132 -3.78 -26.00 -9.07
C SER A 132 -3.56 -26.20 -7.58
N PHE A 133 -2.63 -25.47 -6.97
CA PHE A 133 -2.39 -25.53 -5.53
C PHE A 133 -3.65 -25.16 -4.75
N TYR A 134 -4.29 -24.03 -5.10
CA TYR A 134 -5.50 -23.59 -4.43
C TYR A 134 -6.65 -24.58 -4.63
N ALA A 135 -6.81 -25.13 -5.83
CA ALA A 135 -7.82 -26.15 -6.11
C ALA A 135 -7.61 -27.42 -5.26
N LEU A 136 -6.36 -27.90 -5.14
CA LEU A 136 -6.02 -29.06 -4.32
C LEU A 136 -6.29 -28.81 -2.82
N VAL A 137 -5.89 -27.65 -2.30
CA VAL A 137 -6.17 -27.27 -0.90
C VAL A 137 -7.67 -27.21 -0.66
N THR A 138 -8.42 -26.52 -1.54
CA THR A 138 -9.87 -26.36 -1.40
C THR A 138 -10.63 -27.70 -1.53
N ALA A 139 -10.20 -28.55 -2.47
CA ALA A 139 -10.77 -29.89 -2.62
C ALA A 139 -10.49 -30.75 -1.38
N PHE A 140 -9.28 -30.70 -0.85
CA PHE A 140 -8.91 -31.43 0.36
C PHE A 140 -9.74 -30.96 1.57
N GLU A 141 -9.90 -29.65 1.76
CA GLU A 141 -10.71 -29.09 2.85
C GLU A 141 -12.20 -29.45 2.74
N LYS A 142 -12.72 -29.59 1.51
CA LYS A 142 -14.08 -30.09 1.27
C LYS A 142 -14.25 -31.58 1.53
N LEU A 143 -13.24 -32.38 1.14
CA LEU A 143 -13.27 -33.86 1.31
C LEU A 143 -13.00 -34.27 2.76
N PHE A 144 -12.18 -33.51 3.45
CA PHE A 144 -11.80 -33.73 4.85
C PHE A 144 -12.13 -32.47 5.66
N PRO A 145 -13.42 -32.14 5.81
CA PRO A 145 -13.80 -31.01 6.63
C PRO A 145 -13.23 -31.24 8.02
N ASN A 146 -12.56 -30.19 8.56
CA ASN A 146 -12.25 -30.20 9.97
C ASN A 146 -13.59 -30.38 10.69
N THR A 147 -13.78 -31.50 11.32
CA THR A 147 -14.85 -31.74 12.27
C THR A 147 -14.51 -30.99 13.56
N LEU A 148 -14.48 -29.65 13.46
CA LEU A 148 -14.89 -28.84 14.59
C LEU A 148 -16.39 -29.10 14.66
N GLU A 149 -16.85 -29.75 15.73
CA GLU A 149 -18.27 -29.91 16.00
C GLU A 149 -18.96 -28.59 15.69
N PRO A 150 -20.14 -28.60 14.99
CA PRO A 150 -20.92 -27.39 14.82
C PRO A 150 -21.11 -26.82 16.23
N SER A 151 -20.61 -25.62 16.46
CA SER A 151 -20.68 -24.97 17.76
C SER A 151 -22.15 -25.03 18.20
N ARG A 152 -22.40 -25.48 19.41
CA ARG A 152 -23.74 -25.54 20.02
C ARG A 152 -24.46 -24.26 19.64
N SER A 153 -25.73 -24.39 19.21
CA SER A 153 -26.62 -23.24 18.99
C SER A 153 -26.48 -22.28 20.16
N PRO A 154 -26.22 -21.00 19.92
CA PRO A 154 -25.90 -20.07 20.99
C PRO A 154 -27.05 -20.05 22.00
N ALA A 155 -26.76 -20.23 23.29
CA ALA A 155 -27.71 -20.09 24.36
C ALA A 155 -28.09 -18.61 24.65
N GLY A 156 -27.69 -17.68 23.77
CA GLY A 156 -27.85 -16.24 23.93
C GLY A 156 -27.66 -15.45 22.62
N PRO A 157 -27.82 -14.12 22.67
CA PRO A 157 -27.58 -13.26 21.52
C PRO A 157 -26.10 -13.31 21.08
N PRO A 158 -25.82 -13.11 19.77
CA PRO A 158 -24.46 -13.14 19.27
C PRO A 158 -23.59 -12.03 19.87
N THR A 159 -22.29 -12.30 20.06
CA THR A 159 -21.29 -11.31 20.44
C THR A 159 -21.07 -10.34 19.29
N ARG A 160 -21.41 -9.06 19.49
CA ARG A 160 -21.33 -8.01 18.48
C ARG A 160 -19.93 -7.40 18.47
N ILE A 161 -19.24 -7.53 17.36
CA ILE A 161 -17.90 -6.97 17.15
C ILE A 161 -18.02 -5.78 16.20
N ALA A 162 -17.79 -4.56 16.70
CA ALA A 162 -17.75 -3.36 15.89
C ALA A 162 -16.29 -3.03 15.53
N ILE A 163 -15.99 -2.86 14.23
CA ILE A 163 -14.69 -2.47 13.73
C ILE A 163 -14.82 -1.10 13.07
N ILE A 164 -14.11 -0.09 13.59
CA ILE A 164 -14.16 1.28 13.06
C ILE A 164 -12.88 1.57 12.28
N GLY A 165 -13.04 1.82 10.97
CA GLY A 165 -11.97 2.16 10.04
C GLY A 165 -11.75 1.11 8.95
N GLY A 166 -11.94 1.52 7.68
CA GLY A 166 -11.79 0.69 6.47
C GLY A 166 -10.37 0.68 5.90
N GLY A 167 -9.35 1.09 6.68
CA GLY A 167 -7.94 1.03 6.31
C GLY A 167 -7.34 -0.37 6.46
N PHE A 168 -6.01 -0.45 6.33
CA PHE A 168 -5.25 -1.73 6.38
C PHE A 168 -5.57 -2.56 7.62
N GLY A 169 -5.59 -1.93 8.78
CA GLY A 169 -5.82 -2.62 10.04
C GLY A 169 -7.24 -3.18 10.18
N GLY A 170 -8.25 -2.34 9.95
CA GLY A 170 -9.64 -2.74 10.07
C GLY A 170 -10.05 -3.81 9.05
N VAL A 171 -9.65 -3.65 7.78
CA VAL A 171 -9.90 -4.68 6.75
C VAL A 171 -9.18 -5.99 7.09
N ALA A 172 -7.93 -5.93 7.58
CA ALA A 172 -7.20 -7.14 7.98
C ALA A 172 -7.85 -7.85 9.18
N THR A 173 -8.36 -7.08 10.16
CA THR A 173 -9.14 -7.62 11.28
C THR A 173 -10.39 -8.32 10.78
N THR A 174 -11.16 -7.64 9.94
CA THR A 174 -12.41 -8.16 9.35
C THR A 174 -12.17 -9.43 8.56
N GLN A 175 -11.23 -9.42 7.62
CA GLN A 175 -10.88 -10.61 6.83
C GLN A 175 -10.40 -11.79 7.68
N ARG A 176 -9.73 -11.53 8.79
CA ARG A 176 -9.30 -12.58 9.70
C ARG A 176 -10.47 -13.12 10.51
N LEU A 177 -11.36 -12.25 11.00
CA LEU A 177 -12.60 -12.65 11.66
C LEU A 177 -13.48 -13.50 10.74
N GLU A 178 -13.73 -13.07 9.49
CA GLU A 178 -14.49 -13.87 8.52
C GLU A 178 -14.00 -15.32 8.42
N ARG A 179 -12.67 -15.53 8.47
CA ARG A 179 -12.08 -16.89 8.40
C ARG A 179 -12.22 -17.67 9.71
N LEU A 180 -12.23 -16.98 10.83
CA LEU A 180 -12.29 -17.62 12.16
C LEU A 180 -13.73 -17.97 12.55
N ILE A 181 -14.70 -17.12 12.16
CA ILE A 181 -16.09 -17.19 12.61
C ILE A 181 -17.09 -17.50 11.46
N SER A 182 -16.62 -17.92 10.28
CA SER A 182 -17.43 -18.08 9.06
C SER A 182 -18.68 -18.97 9.20
N LEU A 183 -18.71 -19.85 10.20
CA LEU A 183 -19.81 -20.77 10.50
C LEU A 183 -20.24 -20.70 11.99
N ASP A 184 -19.82 -19.68 12.68
CA ASP A 184 -20.06 -19.54 14.12
C ASP A 184 -21.07 -18.42 14.39
N GLU A 185 -22.33 -18.82 14.57
CA GLU A 185 -23.46 -17.92 14.84
C GLU A 185 -23.37 -17.16 16.18
N ARG A 186 -22.37 -17.49 17.01
CA ARG A 186 -22.09 -16.75 18.25
C ARG A 186 -21.51 -15.36 18.02
N PHE A 187 -21.12 -15.02 16.79
CA PHE A 187 -20.47 -13.76 16.46
C PHE A 187 -21.24 -12.99 15.38
N ASP A 188 -21.35 -11.68 15.57
CA ASP A 188 -21.84 -10.72 14.58
C ASP A 188 -20.82 -9.59 14.42
N ALA A 189 -20.12 -9.57 13.29
CA ALA A 189 -19.10 -8.57 13.01
C ALA A 189 -19.61 -7.51 12.03
N THR A 190 -19.38 -6.24 12.35
CA THR A 190 -19.71 -5.11 11.50
C THR A 190 -18.49 -4.21 11.31
N LEU A 191 -18.14 -3.94 10.04
CA LEU A 191 -17.11 -2.97 9.67
C LEU A 191 -17.75 -1.63 9.30
N ILE A 192 -17.27 -0.55 9.93
CA ILE A 192 -17.77 0.82 9.76
C ILE A 192 -16.67 1.67 9.18
N SER A 193 -16.93 2.39 8.09
CA SER A 193 -15.96 3.32 7.48
C SER A 193 -16.66 4.41 6.68
N GLU A 194 -16.07 5.59 6.63
CA GLU A 194 -16.53 6.71 5.80
C GLU A 194 -16.35 6.43 4.31
N SER A 195 -15.21 5.83 3.93
CA SER A 195 -14.95 5.38 2.56
C SER A 195 -15.45 3.95 2.35
N ASN A 196 -15.96 3.66 1.15
CA ASN A 196 -16.40 2.32 0.76
C ASN A 196 -15.28 1.47 0.15
N TYR A 197 -14.03 1.93 0.26
CA TYR A 197 -12.85 1.27 -0.29
C TYR A 197 -11.69 1.24 0.69
N LEU A 198 -10.87 0.23 0.58
CA LEU A 198 -9.52 0.19 1.13
C LEU A 198 -8.58 0.89 0.17
N LEU A 199 -7.91 1.94 0.61
CA LEU A 199 -6.90 2.66 -0.14
C LEU A 199 -5.52 2.06 0.09
N PHE A 200 -4.80 1.77 -0.99
CA PHE A 200 -3.41 1.32 -0.93
C PHE A 200 -2.48 2.53 -0.91
N THR A 201 -2.41 3.21 0.25
CA THR A 201 -1.73 4.49 0.46
C THR A 201 -0.26 4.56 0.00
N PRO A 202 0.54 3.47 -0.02
CA PRO A 202 1.92 3.55 -0.52
C PRO A 202 2.05 3.94 -2.00
N MET A 203 0.98 3.85 -2.78
CA MET A 203 0.96 4.23 -4.20
C MET A 203 0.32 5.60 -4.47
N LEU A 204 0.03 6.40 -3.43
CA LEU A 204 -0.51 7.77 -3.60
C LEU A 204 0.43 8.70 -4.37
N PRO A 205 1.78 8.66 -4.19
CA PRO A 205 2.70 9.47 -4.99
C PRO A 205 2.58 9.19 -6.49
N GLU A 206 2.42 7.94 -6.90
CA GLU A 206 2.23 7.55 -8.31
C GLU A 206 0.89 8.03 -8.88
N VAL A 207 -0.16 8.14 -8.05
CA VAL A 207 -1.45 8.77 -8.46
C VAL A 207 -1.30 10.28 -8.60
N ALA A 208 -0.62 10.94 -7.66
CA ALA A 208 -0.37 12.38 -7.71
C ALA A 208 0.49 12.79 -8.91
N SER A 209 1.23 11.86 -9.49
CA SER A 209 2.08 12.05 -10.67
C SER A 209 1.51 11.50 -11.98
N SER A 210 0.24 11.12 -12.04
CA SER A 210 -0.38 10.47 -13.22
C SER A 210 0.22 9.12 -13.65
N ALA A 211 1.12 8.52 -12.88
CA ALA A 211 1.68 7.21 -13.21
C ALA A 211 0.67 6.07 -12.98
N LEU A 212 -0.29 6.27 -12.08
CA LEU A 212 -1.37 5.33 -11.78
C LEU A 212 -2.73 6.02 -11.77
N LEU A 213 -3.75 5.32 -12.27
CA LEU A 213 -5.13 5.78 -12.09
C LEU A 213 -5.60 5.57 -10.64
N ALA A 214 -6.26 6.59 -10.09
CA ALA A 214 -6.73 6.62 -8.71
C ALA A 214 -7.57 5.39 -8.31
N GLN A 215 -8.43 4.91 -9.20
CA GLN A 215 -9.28 3.74 -8.96
C GLN A 215 -8.50 2.41 -8.91
N HIS A 216 -7.28 2.35 -9.47
CA HIS A 216 -6.50 1.11 -9.53
C HIS A 216 -5.85 0.76 -8.20
N ILE A 217 -5.60 1.74 -7.33
CA ILE A 217 -5.04 1.54 -5.99
C ILE A 217 -6.10 1.46 -4.88
N SER A 218 -7.37 1.46 -5.24
CA SER A 218 -8.49 1.37 -4.29
C SER A 218 -9.31 0.10 -4.52
N THR A 219 -9.59 -0.64 -3.43
CA THR A 219 -10.35 -1.89 -3.48
C THR A 219 -11.66 -1.75 -2.71
N PRO A 220 -12.84 -2.00 -3.30
CA PRO A 220 -14.10 -1.91 -2.59
C PRO A 220 -14.10 -2.79 -1.33
N VAL A 221 -14.48 -2.23 -0.18
CA VAL A 221 -14.53 -2.97 1.10
C VAL A 221 -15.43 -4.18 1.00
N ARG A 222 -16.59 -4.06 0.33
CA ARG A 222 -17.52 -5.18 0.13
C ARG A 222 -16.95 -6.33 -0.68
N ALA A 223 -15.97 -6.04 -1.56
CA ALA A 223 -15.24 -7.09 -2.29
C ALA A 223 -14.10 -7.68 -1.46
N ALA A 224 -13.49 -6.87 -0.58
CA ALA A 224 -12.42 -7.31 0.31
C ALA A 224 -12.94 -8.13 1.50
N CYS A 225 -14.17 -7.86 1.98
CA CYS A 225 -14.81 -8.47 3.14
C CYS A 225 -16.26 -8.87 2.77
N PRO A 226 -16.46 -9.91 1.94
CA PRO A 226 -17.77 -10.23 1.37
C PRO A 226 -18.77 -10.83 2.37
N ASN A 227 -18.30 -11.40 3.49
CA ASN A 227 -19.12 -12.09 4.48
C ASN A 227 -19.37 -11.25 5.75
N THR A 228 -18.92 -9.99 5.77
CA THR A 228 -19.11 -9.10 6.93
C THR A 228 -20.07 -7.97 6.59
N ARG A 229 -20.94 -7.63 7.53
CA ARG A 229 -21.77 -6.44 7.40
C ARG A 229 -20.89 -5.20 7.31
N PHE A 230 -21.04 -4.44 6.22
CA PHE A 230 -20.33 -3.19 6.01
C PHE A 230 -21.31 -2.01 6.08
N LEU A 231 -21.01 -1.03 6.94
CA LEU A 231 -21.73 0.24 7.06
C LEU A 231 -20.85 1.38 6.59
N ARG A 232 -21.28 2.09 5.53
CA ARG A 232 -20.65 3.35 5.14
C ARG A 232 -21.22 4.47 6.01
N ALA A 233 -20.46 4.88 7.02
CA ALA A 233 -20.86 5.93 7.96
C ALA A 233 -19.62 6.57 8.59
N SER A 234 -19.74 7.84 9.00
CA SER A 234 -18.83 8.44 9.96
C SER A 234 -19.26 8.08 11.39
N VAL A 235 -18.27 8.02 12.28
CA VAL A 235 -18.51 7.83 13.72
C VAL A 235 -18.25 9.17 14.40
N ASP A 236 -19.26 9.76 14.98
CA ASP A 236 -19.16 11.06 15.65
C ASP A 236 -19.04 10.95 17.17
N ARG A 237 -19.47 9.84 17.76
CA ARG A 237 -19.35 9.58 19.19
C ARG A 237 -19.27 8.10 19.52
N ILE A 238 -18.41 7.77 20.47
CA ILE A 238 -18.29 6.43 21.07
C ILE A 238 -18.54 6.56 22.58
N ASP A 239 -19.56 5.88 23.07
CA ASP A 239 -19.92 5.79 24.49
C ASP A 239 -19.46 4.42 25.00
N ILE A 240 -18.25 4.39 25.59
CA ILE A 240 -17.64 3.18 26.12
C ILE A 240 -18.43 2.61 27.31
N GLN A 241 -19.00 3.49 28.15
CA GLN A 241 -19.69 3.07 29.38
C GLN A 241 -20.97 2.30 29.05
N ASN A 242 -21.67 2.70 27.99
CA ASN A 242 -22.91 2.09 27.55
C ASN A 242 -22.73 1.13 26.35
N ASN A 243 -21.49 0.90 25.89
CA ASN A 243 -21.15 0.08 24.73
C ASN A 243 -21.94 0.49 23.46
N LYS A 244 -21.95 1.79 23.16
CA LYS A 244 -22.70 2.38 22.04
C LYS A 244 -21.82 3.20 21.13
N ILE A 245 -22.11 3.16 19.84
CA ILE A 245 -21.49 3.98 18.81
C ILE A 245 -22.62 4.79 18.13
N ARG A 246 -22.42 6.10 18.01
CA ARG A 246 -23.31 6.96 17.23
C ARG A 246 -22.75 7.13 15.83
N LEU A 247 -23.55 6.77 14.85
CA LEU A 247 -23.21 6.74 13.43
C LEU A 247 -23.96 7.83 12.69
N GLN A 248 -23.30 8.46 11.73
CA GLN A 248 -23.91 9.32 10.73
C GLN A 248 -23.77 8.66 9.35
N PRO A 249 -24.82 8.01 8.82
CA PRO A 249 -24.75 7.26 7.56
C PRO A 249 -24.53 8.13 6.32
N GLY A 250 -24.80 9.41 6.40
CA GLY A 250 -24.60 10.39 5.32
C GLY A 250 -25.10 11.77 5.69
N VAL A 251 -24.75 12.76 4.87
CA VAL A 251 -25.18 14.15 5.08
C VAL A 251 -26.73 14.23 5.03
N GLY A 252 -27.34 14.82 6.06
CA GLY A 252 -28.80 14.98 6.14
C GLY A 252 -29.58 13.72 6.54
N LEU A 253 -28.92 12.57 6.74
CA LEU A 253 -29.56 11.38 7.29
C LEU A 253 -29.55 11.40 8.83
N PRO A 254 -30.55 10.80 9.49
CA PRO A 254 -30.60 10.74 10.94
C PRO A 254 -29.44 9.91 11.50
N HIS A 255 -28.96 10.28 12.68
CA HIS A 255 -27.98 9.48 13.40
C HIS A 255 -28.57 8.13 13.81
N GLU A 256 -27.76 7.08 13.66
CA GLU A 256 -28.07 5.74 14.12
C GLU A 256 -27.21 5.37 15.32
N THR A 257 -27.74 4.56 16.23
CA THR A 257 -27.00 4.04 17.37
C THR A 257 -26.80 2.54 17.22
N MET A 258 -25.55 2.09 17.30
CA MET A 258 -25.20 0.68 17.27
C MET A 258 -24.59 0.27 18.62
N HIS A 259 -24.96 -0.93 19.10
CA HIS A 259 -24.35 -1.54 20.28
C HIS A 259 -23.23 -2.49 19.89
N PHE A 260 -22.22 -2.59 20.74
CA PHE A 260 -21.11 -3.54 20.59
C PHE A 260 -20.83 -4.27 21.92
N ASP A 261 -20.27 -5.46 21.82
CA ASP A 261 -19.71 -6.22 22.93
C ASP A 261 -18.17 -6.17 22.88
N HIS A 262 -17.60 -6.12 21.65
CA HIS A 262 -16.19 -5.78 21.42
C HIS A 262 -16.07 -4.64 20.41
N LEU A 263 -15.13 -3.73 20.65
CA LEU A 263 -14.85 -2.59 19.78
C LEU A 263 -13.41 -2.64 19.30
N VAL A 264 -13.19 -2.48 17.98
CA VAL A 264 -11.88 -2.36 17.36
C VAL A 264 -11.72 -0.96 16.78
N LEU A 265 -10.76 -0.21 17.30
CA LEU A 265 -10.37 1.12 16.83
C LEU A 265 -9.23 0.98 15.82
N ALA A 266 -9.53 1.14 14.53
CA ALA A 266 -8.58 1.12 13.42
C ALA A 266 -8.66 2.42 12.61
N LEU A 267 -8.78 3.55 13.31
CA LEU A 267 -9.08 4.89 12.79
C LEU A 267 -7.93 5.53 12.01
N GLY A 268 -6.73 4.96 12.08
CA GLY A 268 -5.55 5.50 11.42
C GLY A 268 -5.12 6.87 11.96
N SER A 269 -4.54 7.68 11.07
CA SER A 269 -3.99 9.00 11.39
C SER A 269 -4.42 10.05 10.37
N VAL A 270 -4.42 11.32 10.81
CA VAL A 270 -4.70 12.49 9.98
C VAL A 270 -3.45 13.37 9.87
N PRO A 271 -3.34 14.25 8.86
CA PRO A 271 -2.25 15.23 8.79
C PRO A 271 -2.21 16.11 10.05
N PHE A 272 -1.01 16.44 10.48
CA PHE A 272 -0.80 17.31 11.62
C PHE A 272 -0.05 18.58 11.20
N TYR A 273 -0.74 19.69 11.25
CA TYR A 273 -0.23 21.01 10.85
C TYR A 273 0.36 21.82 12.01
N HIS A 274 0.71 21.16 13.13
CA HIS A 274 1.26 21.78 14.34
C HIS A 274 0.41 22.95 14.90
N GLY A 275 -0.90 22.95 14.64
CA GLY A 275 -1.83 23.99 15.07
C GLY A 275 -1.81 25.26 14.20
N SER A 276 -1.06 25.27 13.11
CA SER A 276 -0.97 26.40 12.19
C SER A 276 -2.12 26.36 11.18
N LYS A 277 -3.00 27.37 11.24
CA LYS A 277 -4.06 27.56 10.25
C LYS A 277 -3.50 27.84 8.85
N SER A 278 -2.36 28.55 8.76
CA SER A 278 -1.76 28.88 7.48
C SER A 278 -1.32 27.63 6.71
N PHE A 279 -0.85 26.58 7.39
CA PHE A 279 -0.58 25.31 6.72
C PHE A 279 -1.87 24.61 6.31
N GLU A 280 -2.88 24.58 7.17
CA GLU A 280 -4.16 23.94 6.84
C GLU A 280 -4.82 24.56 5.59
N GLU A 281 -4.66 25.88 5.40
CA GLU A 281 -5.24 26.63 4.30
C GLU A 281 -4.44 26.57 3.00
N HIS A 282 -3.11 26.48 3.06
CA HIS A 282 -2.24 26.70 1.89
C HIS A 282 -1.40 25.50 1.44
N VAL A 283 -1.49 24.34 2.13
CA VAL A 283 -0.71 23.17 1.73
C VAL A 283 -1.59 22.04 1.18
N PHE A 284 -1.00 21.18 0.38
CA PHE A 284 -1.58 19.91 -0.08
C PHE A 284 -1.14 18.79 0.85
N SER A 285 -2.08 18.05 1.42
CA SER A 285 -1.82 16.77 2.08
C SER A 285 -1.75 15.63 1.07
N LEU A 286 -1.22 14.48 1.49
CA LEU A 286 -1.17 13.26 0.68
C LEU A 286 -1.56 12.05 1.53
N LYS A 287 -2.83 11.98 1.92
CA LYS A 287 -3.39 10.92 2.78
C LYS A 287 -4.54 10.17 2.15
N THR A 288 -5.32 10.84 1.34
CA THR A 288 -6.52 10.31 0.69
C THR A 288 -6.35 10.24 -0.82
N LEU A 289 -7.22 9.51 -1.48
CA LEU A 289 -7.29 9.46 -2.94
C LEU A 289 -7.63 10.82 -3.55
N GLU A 290 -8.46 11.57 -2.85
CA GLU A 290 -8.85 12.92 -3.21
C GLU A 290 -7.66 13.88 -3.11
N ASP A 291 -6.84 13.78 -2.05
CA ASP A 291 -5.62 14.56 -1.92
C ASP A 291 -4.68 14.36 -3.11
N ALA A 292 -4.42 13.10 -3.49
CA ALA A 292 -3.55 12.79 -4.61
C ALA A 292 -4.10 13.31 -5.94
N SER A 293 -5.41 13.18 -6.17
CA SER A 293 -6.08 13.67 -7.38
C SER A 293 -6.08 15.21 -7.43
N ARG A 294 -6.31 15.87 -6.30
CA ARG A 294 -6.22 17.33 -6.17
C ARG A 294 -4.81 17.83 -6.46
N LEU A 295 -3.80 17.18 -5.87
CA LEU A 295 -2.39 17.55 -6.11
C LEU A 295 -2.03 17.37 -7.59
N ARG A 296 -2.41 16.24 -8.21
CA ARG A 296 -2.22 16.01 -9.64
C ARG A 296 -2.81 17.13 -10.50
N ASN A 297 -4.10 17.40 -10.30
CA ASN A 297 -4.78 18.44 -11.10
C ASN A 297 -4.18 19.83 -10.85
N HIS A 298 -3.78 20.15 -9.63
CA HIS A 298 -3.10 21.40 -9.32
C HIS A 298 -1.75 21.51 -10.05
N VAL A 299 -0.92 20.46 -10.04
CA VAL A 299 0.38 20.46 -10.74
C VAL A 299 0.20 20.69 -12.24
N LEU A 300 -0.77 20.01 -12.86
CA LEU A 300 -1.07 20.23 -14.27
C LEU A 300 -1.57 21.66 -14.54
N ALA A 301 -2.46 22.19 -13.70
CA ALA A 301 -2.99 23.53 -13.85
C ALA A 301 -1.94 24.64 -13.64
N VAL A 302 -0.92 24.42 -12.82
CA VAL A 302 0.18 25.39 -12.69
C VAL A 302 1.09 25.35 -13.91
N LEU A 303 1.31 24.18 -14.54
CA LEU A 303 2.02 24.09 -15.82
C LEU A 303 1.28 24.82 -16.94
N GLU A 304 -0.05 24.61 -17.10
CA GLU A 304 -0.89 25.34 -18.07
C GLU A 304 -0.79 26.87 -17.89
N ARG A 305 -0.76 27.33 -16.65
CA ARG A 305 -0.64 28.78 -16.37
C ARG A 305 0.77 29.30 -16.59
N ALA A 306 1.78 28.53 -16.22
CA ALA A 306 3.18 28.92 -16.39
C ALA A 306 3.59 29.03 -17.84
N ASP A 307 3.01 28.20 -18.73
CA ASP A 307 3.28 28.21 -20.17
C ASP A 307 2.89 29.54 -20.84
N VAL A 308 1.88 30.24 -20.30
CA VAL A 308 1.40 31.55 -20.83
C VAL A 308 1.76 32.74 -19.95
N GLU A 309 2.44 32.52 -18.80
CA GLU A 309 2.78 33.57 -17.86
C GLU A 309 3.96 34.41 -18.38
N THR A 310 3.77 35.73 -18.36
CA THR A 310 4.78 36.69 -18.82
C THR A 310 5.56 37.35 -17.69
N ASP A 311 5.04 37.31 -16.46
CA ASP A 311 5.72 37.82 -15.27
C ASP A 311 6.71 36.74 -14.77
N PRO A 312 8.02 37.01 -14.84
CA PRO A 312 9.03 35.99 -14.49
C PRO A 312 8.95 35.57 -13.01
N VAL A 313 8.55 36.47 -12.10
CA VAL A 313 8.42 36.13 -10.68
C VAL A 313 7.24 35.19 -10.44
N LYS A 314 6.10 35.44 -11.10
CA LYS A 314 4.95 34.55 -11.00
C LYS A 314 5.22 33.19 -11.67
N LYS A 315 5.90 33.19 -12.82
CA LYS A 315 6.30 31.97 -13.50
C LYS A 315 7.19 31.10 -12.63
N GLU A 316 8.23 31.70 -12.00
CA GLU A 316 9.10 31.01 -11.04
C GLU A 316 8.30 30.41 -9.87
N GLN A 317 7.34 31.16 -9.30
CA GLN A 317 6.48 30.67 -8.21
C GLN A 317 5.62 29.48 -8.63
N GLN A 318 5.09 29.50 -9.87
CA GLN A 318 4.29 28.40 -10.43
C GLN A 318 5.15 27.15 -10.67
N LEU A 319 6.38 27.32 -11.15
CA LEU A 319 7.30 26.23 -11.49
C LEU A 319 8.15 25.74 -10.29
N THR A 320 7.96 26.33 -9.10
CA THR A 320 8.62 25.89 -7.86
C THR A 320 7.71 24.97 -7.05
N PHE A 321 8.15 23.72 -6.84
CA PHE A 321 7.44 22.69 -6.08
C PHE A 321 8.15 22.43 -4.76
N VAL A 322 7.47 22.61 -3.64
CA VAL A 322 8.07 22.47 -2.31
C VAL A 322 7.42 21.31 -1.56
N VAL A 323 8.22 20.37 -1.07
CA VAL A 323 7.78 19.28 -0.21
C VAL A 323 8.34 19.48 1.19
N VAL A 324 7.45 19.52 2.19
CA VAL A 324 7.81 19.60 3.61
C VAL A 324 7.70 18.21 4.24
N GLY A 325 8.85 17.61 4.59
CA GLY A 325 8.97 16.29 5.20
C GLY A 325 9.82 15.33 4.39
N GLY A 326 10.96 14.90 4.92
CA GLY A 326 11.94 14.01 4.27
C GLY A 326 11.77 12.53 4.65
N GLY A 327 10.58 12.08 5.02
CA GLY A 327 10.23 10.67 5.18
C GLY A 327 9.85 10.01 3.84
N PHE A 328 9.33 8.77 3.88
CA PHE A 328 8.95 8.01 2.66
C PHE A 328 8.03 8.80 1.73
N ALA A 329 6.88 9.25 2.24
CA ALA A 329 5.89 9.93 1.40
C ALA A 329 6.43 11.19 0.72
N GLY A 330 7.22 12.03 1.45
CA GLY A 330 7.81 13.23 0.87
C GLY A 330 8.88 12.94 -0.16
N THR A 331 9.72 11.97 0.10
CA THR A 331 10.78 11.55 -0.81
C THR A 331 10.22 10.93 -2.10
N GLU A 332 9.17 10.10 -1.97
CA GLU A 332 8.51 9.48 -3.13
C GLU A 332 7.72 10.50 -3.94
N VAL A 333 6.95 11.39 -3.29
CA VAL A 333 6.13 12.36 -4.05
C VAL A 333 6.97 13.39 -4.79
N ILE A 334 8.06 13.89 -4.21
CA ILE A 334 8.91 14.85 -4.93
C ILE A 334 9.59 14.22 -6.15
N ALA A 335 10.02 12.95 -6.01
CA ALA A 335 10.59 12.19 -7.11
C ALA A 335 9.59 11.92 -8.24
N GLU A 336 8.36 11.59 -7.89
CA GLU A 336 7.27 11.30 -8.82
C GLU A 336 6.77 12.57 -9.53
N LEU A 337 6.67 13.71 -8.81
CA LEU A 337 6.32 14.99 -9.42
C LEU A 337 7.42 15.49 -10.37
N PHE A 338 8.69 15.28 -10.02
CA PHE A 338 9.80 15.54 -10.92
C PHE A 338 9.66 14.74 -12.23
N ASP A 339 9.33 13.44 -12.14
CA ASP A 339 9.14 12.59 -13.32
C ASP A 339 7.92 13.03 -14.15
N LEU A 340 6.82 13.42 -13.51
CA LEU A 340 5.65 13.94 -14.20
C LEU A 340 6.01 15.19 -14.99
N THR A 341 6.49 16.23 -14.32
CA THR A 341 6.68 17.55 -14.93
C THR A 341 7.69 17.51 -16.07
N HIS A 342 8.87 16.89 -15.86
CA HIS A 342 9.86 16.75 -16.93
C HIS A 342 9.40 15.85 -18.08
N GLY A 343 8.63 14.80 -17.77
CA GLY A 343 8.11 13.88 -18.78
C GLY A 343 7.09 14.53 -19.75
N VAL A 344 6.40 15.58 -19.31
CA VAL A 344 5.35 16.26 -20.09
C VAL A 344 5.77 17.60 -20.68
N LEU A 345 6.99 18.08 -20.43
CA LEU A 345 7.48 19.38 -20.92
C LEU A 345 7.34 19.57 -22.44
N HIS A 346 7.43 18.50 -23.20
CA HIS A 346 7.28 18.57 -24.65
C HIS A 346 5.89 19.06 -25.12
N TYR A 347 4.91 19.11 -24.21
CA TYR A 347 3.59 19.71 -24.45
C TYR A 347 3.53 21.20 -24.09
N TYR A 348 4.54 21.73 -23.37
CA TYR A 348 4.60 23.10 -22.86
C TYR A 348 5.83 23.82 -23.44
N PRO A 349 5.73 24.37 -24.68
CA PRO A 349 6.88 24.87 -25.42
C PRO A 349 7.53 26.12 -24.82
N ASP A 350 6.79 26.87 -24.00
CA ASP A 350 7.28 28.10 -23.37
C ASP A 350 7.85 27.86 -21.96
N ILE A 351 7.96 26.58 -21.53
CA ILE A 351 8.61 26.20 -20.26
C ILE A 351 9.92 25.47 -20.54
N ASP A 352 11.04 26.02 -20.06
CA ASP A 352 12.32 25.31 -20.07
C ASP A 352 12.43 24.38 -18.85
N GLY A 353 13.07 23.23 -19.06
CA GLY A 353 13.31 22.27 -17.98
C GLY A 353 14.13 22.84 -16.80
N ASP A 354 15.02 23.77 -17.09
CA ASP A 354 15.84 24.45 -16.09
C ASP A 354 15.04 25.46 -15.22
N GLU A 355 13.83 25.85 -15.65
CA GLU A 355 12.92 26.70 -14.87
C GLU A 355 12.17 25.91 -13.78
N LEU A 356 12.10 24.58 -13.91
CA LEU A 356 11.44 23.71 -12.93
C LEU A 356 12.32 23.56 -11.68
N ARG A 357 11.77 23.91 -10.53
CA ARG A 357 12.49 23.88 -9.26
C ARG A 357 11.80 23.00 -8.25
N PHE A 358 12.54 22.05 -7.65
CA PHE A 358 12.06 21.10 -6.66
C PHE A 358 12.84 21.24 -5.37
N ILE A 359 12.16 21.49 -4.25
CA ILE A 359 12.79 21.73 -2.95
C ILE A 359 12.17 20.80 -1.91
N LEU A 360 13.01 19.97 -1.26
CA LEU A 360 12.58 19.17 -0.11
C LEU A 360 13.13 19.79 1.18
N ILE A 361 12.22 20.14 2.09
CA ILE A 361 12.53 20.69 3.40
C ILE A 361 12.35 19.65 4.47
N HIS A 362 13.35 19.48 5.34
CA HIS A 362 13.28 18.51 6.43
C HIS A 362 13.93 19.05 7.70
N SER A 363 13.24 18.85 8.83
CA SER A 363 13.69 19.31 10.15
C SER A 363 14.89 18.54 10.73
N ARG A 364 15.28 17.43 10.11
CA ARG A 364 16.47 16.65 10.49
C ARG A 364 17.55 16.78 9.44
N GLU A 365 18.79 16.45 9.82
CA GLU A 365 19.96 16.48 8.93
C GLU A 365 19.96 15.35 7.88
N LYS A 366 19.11 14.34 8.01
CA LYS A 366 19.05 13.16 7.14
C LYS A 366 17.62 12.87 6.70
N ILE A 367 17.44 12.55 5.42
CA ILE A 367 16.17 12.03 4.89
C ILE A 367 16.05 10.54 5.18
N LEU A 368 14.81 10.00 5.09
CA LEU A 368 14.51 8.57 5.25
C LEU A 368 15.13 7.96 6.52
N PRO A 369 14.83 8.51 7.70
CA PRO A 369 15.50 8.12 8.95
C PRO A 369 15.26 6.66 9.36
N GLU A 370 14.31 5.99 8.73
CA GLU A 370 13.99 4.56 8.95
C GLU A 370 14.90 3.61 8.16
N LEU A 371 15.64 4.10 7.17
CA LEU A 371 16.64 3.36 6.41
C LEU A 371 18.00 3.43 7.09
N SER A 372 18.87 2.47 6.75
CA SER A 372 20.29 2.56 7.12
C SER A 372 20.92 3.84 6.55
N GLU A 373 21.91 4.40 7.26
CA GLU A 373 22.60 5.64 6.88
C GLU A 373 23.09 5.61 5.44
N ARG A 374 23.71 4.50 5.03
CA ARG A 374 24.19 4.28 3.66
C ARG A 374 23.09 4.44 2.61
N LEU A 375 21.88 3.91 2.87
CA LEU A 375 20.76 4.00 1.93
C LEU A 375 20.11 5.39 1.94
N GLY A 376 20.07 6.06 3.10
CA GLY A 376 19.63 7.46 3.21
C GLY A 376 20.54 8.39 2.41
N GLU A 377 21.86 8.26 2.56
CA GLU A 377 22.86 9.03 1.79
C GLU A 377 22.78 8.74 0.29
N TYR A 378 22.67 7.46 -0.10
CA TYR A 378 22.46 7.07 -1.49
C TYR A 378 21.22 7.75 -2.08
N SER A 379 20.10 7.73 -1.35
CA SER A 379 18.83 8.32 -1.79
C SER A 379 18.96 9.84 -1.96
N LEU A 380 19.60 10.51 -0.99
CA LEU A 380 19.86 11.95 -1.03
C LEU A 380 20.73 12.32 -2.23
N GLN A 381 21.81 11.57 -2.44
CA GLN A 381 22.71 11.80 -3.58
C GLN A 381 21.97 11.63 -4.92
N LYS A 382 21.19 10.54 -5.08
CA LYS A 382 20.47 10.26 -6.32
C LYS A 382 19.42 11.33 -6.65
N LEU A 383 18.75 11.86 -5.66
CA LEU A 383 17.78 12.94 -5.86
C LEU A 383 18.47 14.28 -6.16
N ARG A 384 19.62 14.57 -5.53
CA ARG A 384 20.45 15.74 -5.86
C ARG A 384 21.02 15.69 -7.29
N GLU A 385 21.46 14.52 -7.73
CA GLU A 385 21.92 14.30 -9.11
C GLU A 385 20.83 14.59 -10.16
N ARG A 386 19.56 14.54 -9.76
CA ARG A 386 18.40 14.90 -10.60
C ARG A 386 18.06 16.38 -10.55
N GLY A 387 18.71 17.18 -9.71
CA GLY A 387 18.42 18.61 -9.55
C GLY A 387 17.47 18.95 -8.40
N ILE A 388 17.10 18.01 -7.53
CA ILE A 388 16.25 18.29 -6.36
C ILE A 388 17.10 18.96 -5.28
N GLU A 389 16.66 20.14 -4.83
CA GLU A 389 17.28 20.90 -3.75
C GLU A 389 16.82 20.37 -2.37
N PHE A 390 17.73 20.43 -1.39
CA PHE A 390 17.44 19.99 -0.02
C PHE A 390 17.79 21.07 0.99
N LYS A 391 16.81 21.48 1.81
CA LYS A 391 17.00 22.29 3.01
C LYS A 391 16.82 21.37 4.23
N LEU A 392 17.93 20.79 4.68
CA LEU A 392 17.96 19.91 5.86
C LEU A 392 18.25 20.72 7.11
N GLY A 393 17.80 20.24 8.29
CA GLY A 393 17.84 20.99 9.54
C GLY A 393 16.90 22.19 9.61
N SER A 394 16.06 22.43 8.58
CA SER A 394 15.18 23.58 8.44
C SER A 394 13.72 23.19 8.67
N ARG A 395 12.94 24.09 9.22
CA ARG A 395 11.50 23.91 9.48
C ARG A 395 10.67 24.96 8.78
N ALA A 396 9.52 24.55 8.28
CA ALA A 396 8.50 25.47 7.82
C ALA A 396 7.83 26.16 9.04
N SER A 397 7.69 27.48 9.01
CA SER A 397 7.04 28.27 10.05
C SER A 397 5.68 28.79 9.66
N ALA A 398 5.47 29.15 8.38
CA ALA A 398 4.19 29.58 7.84
C ALA A 398 4.09 29.31 6.33
N ALA A 399 2.86 29.28 5.82
CA ALA A 399 2.58 29.22 4.39
C ALA A 399 1.60 30.31 3.99
N THR A 400 1.76 30.82 2.76
CA THR A 400 0.84 31.74 2.10
C THR A 400 0.43 31.15 0.74
N ALA A 401 -0.45 31.82 0.02
CA ALA A 401 -0.87 31.38 -1.31
C ALA A 401 0.28 31.38 -2.34
N ASP A 402 1.37 32.14 -2.08
CA ASP A 402 2.47 32.39 -3.00
C ASP A 402 3.85 32.07 -2.42
N ALA A 403 3.95 31.59 -1.17
CA ALA A 403 5.24 31.29 -0.55
C ALA A 403 5.16 30.36 0.66
N LEU A 404 6.27 29.65 0.89
CA LEU A 404 6.59 29.01 2.17
C LEU A 404 7.64 29.86 2.93
N ILE A 405 7.43 30.02 4.23
CA ILE A 405 8.34 30.76 5.13
C ILE A 405 8.99 29.74 6.06
N LEU A 406 10.32 29.79 6.20
CA LEU A 406 11.09 28.93 7.09
C LEU A 406 11.28 29.59 8.48
N ASP A 407 11.77 28.80 9.43
CA ASP A 407 12.03 29.24 10.81
C ASP A 407 13.19 30.24 10.95
N ASP A 408 14.11 30.25 9.98
CA ASP A 408 15.19 31.25 9.86
C ASP A 408 14.74 32.56 9.18
N GLY A 409 13.50 32.64 8.72
CA GLY A 409 12.92 33.79 8.02
C GLY A 409 13.11 33.73 6.49
N ASP A 410 13.78 32.70 5.94
CA ASP A 410 13.91 32.54 4.50
C ASP A 410 12.53 32.31 3.85
N ARG A 411 12.30 32.96 2.69
CA ARG A 411 11.02 32.89 1.96
C ARG A 411 11.24 32.23 0.60
N ILE A 412 10.51 31.14 0.38
CA ILE A 412 10.52 30.40 -0.88
C ILE A 412 9.23 30.71 -1.62
N GLY A 413 9.32 31.43 -2.76
CA GLY A 413 8.19 31.70 -3.62
C GLY A 413 7.69 30.41 -4.28
N THR A 414 6.43 30.04 -4.05
CA THR A 414 5.83 28.83 -4.62
C THR A 414 4.30 28.86 -4.51
N ASN A 415 3.62 28.30 -5.50
CA ASN A 415 2.18 28.04 -5.43
C ASN A 415 1.88 26.57 -5.05
N THR A 416 2.90 25.73 -4.89
CA THR A 416 2.72 24.30 -4.64
C THR A 416 3.53 23.85 -3.41
N ILE A 417 2.84 23.70 -2.28
CA ILE A 417 3.43 23.23 -1.03
C ILE A 417 2.78 21.91 -0.65
N ILE A 418 3.55 20.82 -0.60
CA ILE A 418 3.09 19.49 -0.23
C ILE A 418 3.53 19.17 1.21
N TRP A 419 2.57 18.86 2.08
CA TRP A 419 2.81 18.59 3.50
C TRP A 419 2.84 17.09 3.81
N THR A 420 4.00 16.59 4.16
CA THR A 420 4.23 15.22 4.62
C THR A 420 4.93 15.17 5.99
N ALA A 421 5.04 16.30 6.67
CA ALA A 421 5.88 16.50 7.86
C ALA A 421 5.22 16.12 9.19
N GLY A 422 4.23 15.30 9.19
CA GLY A 422 3.70 14.79 10.44
C GLY A 422 2.25 14.31 10.37
N ASN A 423 1.98 13.34 11.22
CA ASN A 423 0.66 12.77 11.40
C ASN A 423 0.33 12.75 12.89
N ARG A 424 -0.93 12.90 13.21
CA ARG A 424 -1.49 12.63 14.53
C ARG A 424 -2.58 11.58 14.43
N ALA A 425 -2.85 10.88 15.50
CA ALA A 425 -3.97 9.96 15.57
C ALA A 425 -5.31 10.69 15.34
N ASN A 426 -6.33 9.96 14.91
CA ASN A 426 -7.65 10.52 14.63
C ASN A 426 -8.21 11.26 15.85
N PRO A 427 -8.69 12.52 15.72
CA PRO A 427 -9.19 13.35 16.84
C PRO A 427 -10.33 12.72 17.64
N LEU A 428 -11.12 11.81 17.06
CA LEU A 428 -12.19 11.10 17.76
C LEU A 428 -11.67 10.40 19.03
N LEU A 429 -10.41 9.98 19.04
CA LEU A 429 -9.79 9.30 20.17
C LEU A 429 -9.69 10.17 21.43
N SER A 430 -9.56 11.49 21.25
CA SER A 430 -9.50 12.43 22.38
C SER A 430 -10.81 12.55 23.15
N THR A 431 -11.90 12.03 22.61
CA THR A 431 -13.21 11.99 23.27
C THR A 431 -13.40 10.75 24.15
N LEU A 432 -12.45 9.80 24.11
CA LEU A 432 -12.54 8.55 24.85
C LEU A 432 -11.89 8.66 26.25
N PRO A 433 -12.42 7.96 27.24
CA PRO A 433 -11.87 7.95 28.60
C PRO A 433 -10.66 6.99 28.71
N CYS A 434 -9.59 7.28 27.94
CA CYS A 434 -8.38 6.44 27.90
C CYS A 434 -7.13 7.31 27.78
N GLU A 435 -5.98 6.73 28.14
CA GLU A 435 -4.71 7.43 28.04
C GLU A 435 -4.22 7.53 26.58
N LEU A 436 -3.77 8.72 26.21
CA LEU A 436 -3.19 9.01 24.91
C LEU A 436 -1.71 9.39 25.06
N ASN A 437 -0.91 9.05 24.04
CA ASN A 437 0.44 9.58 23.95
C ASN A 437 0.47 11.01 23.39
N ALA A 438 1.67 11.62 23.29
CA ALA A 438 1.85 12.98 22.79
C ALA A 438 1.36 13.22 21.34
N ARG A 439 1.15 12.15 20.55
CA ARG A 439 0.60 12.21 19.19
C ARG A 439 -0.90 11.89 19.13
N GLY A 440 -1.55 11.76 20.29
CA GLY A 440 -2.97 11.43 20.39
C GLY A 440 -3.31 9.96 20.13
N ALA A 441 -2.31 9.07 20.04
CA ALA A 441 -2.53 7.63 19.89
C ALA A 441 -2.86 6.98 21.23
N ILE A 442 -3.81 6.03 21.20
CA ILE A 442 -4.29 5.30 22.39
C ILE A 442 -3.21 4.35 22.88
N ARG A 443 -2.96 4.33 24.18
CA ARG A 443 -2.11 3.32 24.82
C ARG A 443 -2.78 1.95 24.84
N VAL A 444 -2.03 0.94 24.43
CA VAL A 444 -2.48 -0.46 24.41
C VAL A 444 -1.49 -1.37 25.11
N ASP A 445 -2.01 -2.46 25.65
CA ASP A 445 -1.18 -3.55 26.21
C ASP A 445 -0.51 -4.38 25.09
N GLN A 446 0.31 -5.36 25.50
CA GLN A 446 0.99 -6.26 24.55
C GLN A 446 0.05 -7.09 23.68
N PHE A 447 -1.23 -7.21 24.03
CA PHE A 447 -2.26 -7.93 23.30
C PHE A 447 -3.05 -7.03 22.33
N LEU A 448 -2.72 -5.74 22.26
CA LEU A 448 -3.42 -4.67 21.51
C LEU A 448 -4.78 -4.29 22.12
N ARG A 449 -5.00 -4.55 23.39
CA ARG A 449 -6.16 -4.11 24.14
C ARG A 449 -5.89 -2.71 24.72
N VAL A 450 -6.88 -1.85 24.70
CA VAL A 450 -6.77 -0.51 25.30
C VAL A 450 -6.61 -0.64 26.81
N GLU A 451 -5.61 0.02 27.37
CA GLU A 451 -5.33 -0.03 28.81
C GLU A 451 -6.56 0.44 29.60
N GLY A 452 -6.94 -0.36 30.60
CA GLY A 452 -8.12 -0.10 31.43
C GLY A 452 -9.48 -0.50 30.83
N LEU A 453 -9.54 -0.99 29.56
CA LEU A 453 -10.80 -1.35 28.88
C LEU A 453 -10.73 -2.80 28.36
N ALA A 454 -11.51 -3.69 28.97
CA ALA A 454 -11.40 -5.13 28.69
C ALA A 454 -11.82 -5.53 27.25
N ASN A 455 -12.77 -4.80 26.64
CA ASN A 455 -13.41 -5.15 25.38
C ASN A 455 -13.11 -4.16 24.24
N VAL A 456 -12.13 -3.28 24.42
CA VAL A 456 -11.74 -2.28 23.42
C VAL A 456 -10.32 -2.56 22.97
N TRP A 457 -10.15 -2.62 21.65
CA TRP A 457 -8.89 -2.94 20.98
C TRP A 457 -8.50 -1.77 20.09
N ALA A 458 -7.21 -1.46 20.00
CA ALA A 458 -6.74 -0.43 19.08
C ALA A 458 -5.49 -0.89 18.33
N LEU A 459 -5.37 -0.44 17.06
CA LEU A 459 -4.30 -0.90 16.18
C LEU A 459 -4.00 0.10 15.05
N GLY A 460 -2.84 -0.07 14.43
CA GLY A 460 -2.37 0.83 13.38
C GLY A 460 -1.95 2.19 13.92
N ASP A 461 -2.06 3.23 13.10
CA ASP A 461 -1.54 4.57 13.42
C ASP A 461 -2.27 5.25 14.60
N CYS A 462 -3.45 4.77 14.97
CA CYS A 462 -4.22 5.30 16.10
C CYS A 462 -3.85 4.66 17.44
N ALA A 463 -2.97 3.66 17.46
CA ALA A 463 -2.54 2.96 18.68
C ALA A 463 -1.05 3.15 18.97
N ASP A 464 -0.70 3.33 20.25
CA ASP A 464 0.67 3.36 20.75
C ASP A 464 1.12 1.94 21.11
N VAL A 465 1.50 1.19 20.08
CA VAL A 465 1.94 -0.21 20.22
C VAL A 465 3.45 -0.25 20.43
N LYS A 466 3.88 -0.87 21.51
CA LYS A 466 5.31 -1.00 21.88
C LYS A 466 5.85 -2.38 21.60
N ASP A 467 7.12 -2.42 21.26
CA ASP A 467 7.87 -3.64 21.14
C ASP A 467 8.29 -4.18 22.54
N PRO A 468 8.90 -5.37 22.66
CA PRO A 468 9.35 -5.91 23.93
C PRO A 468 10.42 -5.08 24.64
N GLN A 469 11.09 -4.16 23.95
CA GLN A 469 12.08 -3.23 24.49
C GLN A 469 11.44 -1.93 25.00
N GLY A 470 10.15 -1.72 24.71
CA GLY A 470 9.40 -0.52 25.08
C GLY A 470 9.43 0.59 24.02
N ASP A 471 10.06 0.34 22.87
CA ASP A 471 10.10 1.28 21.76
C ASP A 471 8.80 1.19 20.92
N PRO A 472 8.30 2.33 20.40
CA PRO A 472 7.10 2.31 19.57
C PRO A 472 7.35 1.62 18.22
N TYR A 473 6.45 0.72 17.83
CA TYR A 473 6.48 0.16 16.48
C TYR A 473 6.23 1.24 15.43
N PRO A 474 6.90 1.17 14.26
CA PRO A 474 6.66 2.08 13.16
C PRO A 474 5.21 2.07 12.67
N GLN A 475 4.64 3.25 12.42
CA GLN A 475 3.30 3.42 11.87
C GLN A 475 3.31 3.13 10.36
N THR A 476 3.26 1.84 10.00
CA THR A 476 3.25 1.39 8.61
C THR A 476 2.09 0.44 8.32
N ALA A 477 1.70 0.35 7.06
CA ALA A 477 0.68 -0.58 6.59
C ALA A 477 0.99 -2.04 6.96
N GLN A 478 2.28 -2.44 6.95
CA GLN A 478 2.71 -3.80 7.31
C GLN A 478 2.39 -4.12 8.77
N HIS A 479 2.67 -3.18 9.69
CA HIS A 479 2.35 -3.35 11.11
C HIS A 479 0.83 -3.41 11.31
N ALA A 480 0.08 -2.48 10.74
CA ALA A 480 -1.38 -2.45 10.83
C ALA A 480 -2.04 -3.76 10.35
N LEU A 481 -1.57 -4.33 9.21
CA LEU A 481 -2.04 -5.62 8.68
C LEU A 481 -1.78 -6.79 9.66
N LYS A 482 -0.63 -6.81 10.34
CA LYS A 482 -0.29 -7.88 11.30
C LYS A 482 -1.02 -7.71 12.61
N GLN A 483 -1.12 -6.48 13.10
CA GLN A 483 -1.89 -6.13 14.29
C GLN A 483 -3.36 -6.49 14.12
N GLY A 484 -3.98 -6.15 12.98
CA GLY A 484 -5.38 -6.47 12.71
C GLY A 484 -5.67 -7.97 12.73
N LYS A 485 -4.77 -8.79 12.16
CA LYS A 485 -4.93 -10.25 12.22
C LYS A 485 -4.85 -10.78 13.64
N LEU A 486 -3.93 -10.25 14.45
CA LEU A 486 -3.79 -10.67 15.84
C LEU A 486 -4.99 -10.23 16.70
N VAL A 487 -5.48 -9.00 16.52
CA VAL A 487 -6.67 -8.52 17.24
C VAL A 487 -7.87 -9.42 16.99
N ALA A 488 -8.09 -9.83 15.73
CA ALA A 488 -9.16 -10.78 15.40
C ALA A 488 -9.00 -12.12 16.14
N GLU A 489 -7.77 -12.68 16.19
CA GLU A 489 -7.46 -13.91 16.93
C GLU A 489 -7.67 -13.73 18.44
N ASN A 490 -7.24 -12.59 18.98
CA ASN A 490 -7.35 -12.30 20.41
C ASN A 490 -8.80 -12.06 20.86
N ILE A 491 -9.63 -11.44 20.01
CA ILE A 491 -11.08 -11.30 20.28
C ILE A 491 -11.73 -12.68 20.38
N VAL A 492 -11.51 -13.55 19.38
CA VAL A 492 -12.09 -14.90 19.36
C VAL A 492 -11.58 -15.72 20.56
N ALA A 493 -10.30 -15.66 20.88
CA ALA A 493 -9.71 -16.31 22.06
C ALA A 493 -10.38 -15.82 23.35
N THR A 494 -10.55 -14.49 23.50
CA THR A 494 -11.21 -13.89 24.68
C THR A 494 -12.64 -14.37 24.85
N VAL A 495 -13.42 -14.39 23.77
CA VAL A 495 -14.82 -14.86 23.79
C VAL A 495 -14.89 -16.36 24.13
N ASN A 496 -13.92 -17.15 23.70
CA ASN A 496 -13.82 -18.57 24.03
C ASN A 496 -13.24 -18.85 25.43
N GLY A 497 -12.83 -17.84 26.19
CA GLY A 497 -12.18 -18.00 27.50
C GLY A 497 -10.70 -18.44 27.40
N GLU A 498 -10.10 -18.30 26.21
CA GLU A 498 -8.69 -18.59 25.96
C GLU A 498 -7.82 -17.37 26.21
N GLN A 499 -6.52 -17.60 26.42
CA GLN A 499 -5.56 -16.51 26.64
C GLN A 499 -5.20 -15.81 25.32
N PRO A 500 -5.26 -14.47 25.24
CA PRO A 500 -4.81 -13.71 24.09
C PRO A 500 -3.29 -13.82 23.90
N LYS A 501 -2.83 -13.65 22.65
CA LYS A 501 -1.41 -13.72 22.27
C LYS A 501 -0.79 -12.32 22.20
N PRO A 502 0.46 -12.13 22.64
CA PRO A 502 1.15 -10.85 22.52
C PRO A 502 1.54 -10.56 21.07
N PHE A 503 1.59 -9.27 20.73
CA PHE A 503 2.04 -8.81 19.43
C PHE A 503 3.57 -8.80 19.34
N HIS A 504 4.09 -9.55 18.40
CA HIS A 504 5.50 -9.51 18.03
C HIS A 504 5.62 -9.54 16.52
N TYR A 505 6.26 -8.53 15.96
CA TYR A 505 6.50 -8.46 14.52
C TYR A 505 7.84 -7.78 14.23
N ARG A 506 8.64 -8.43 13.40
CA ARG A 506 9.85 -7.85 12.81
C ARG A 506 9.62 -7.67 11.32
N SER A 507 9.82 -6.44 10.82
CA SER A 507 9.70 -6.16 9.39
C SER A 507 10.74 -6.96 8.61
N ALA A 508 10.30 -7.57 7.51
CA ALA A 508 11.19 -8.30 6.61
C ALA A 508 11.96 -7.37 5.66
N GLY A 509 11.53 -6.12 5.53
CA GLY A 509 12.19 -5.13 4.69
C GLY A 509 11.46 -3.79 4.63
N ILE A 510 12.20 -2.78 4.23
CA ILE A 510 11.78 -1.41 4.01
C ILE A 510 12.15 -1.03 2.57
N PHE A 511 11.27 -0.34 1.87
CA PHE A 511 11.43 -0.02 0.45
C PHE A 511 10.99 1.40 0.17
N VAL A 512 11.70 2.11 -0.72
CA VAL A 512 11.36 3.45 -1.20
C VAL A 512 11.62 3.55 -2.70
N ALA A 513 10.69 4.18 -3.44
CA ALA A 513 10.88 4.58 -4.82
C ALA A 513 11.48 5.99 -4.88
N LEU A 514 12.47 6.19 -5.74
CA LEU A 514 13.15 7.48 -5.94
C LEU A 514 12.87 8.06 -7.34
N GLY A 515 11.80 7.59 -8.01
CA GLY A 515 11.49 7.92 -9.39
C GLY A 515 12.49 7.34 -10.40
N HIS A 516 12.29 7.62 -11.68
CA HIS A 516 13.16 7.26 -12.80
C HIS A 516 13.85 5.88 -12.67
N ARG A 517 13.06 4.83 -12.38
CA ARG A 517 13.50 3.42 -12.25
C ARG A 517 14.60 3.22 -11.19
N THR A 518 14.60 4.07 -10.18
CA THR A 518 15.58 4.03 -9.08
C THR A 518 14.85 3.83 -7.76
N GLY A 519 15.41 3.02 -6.88
CA GLY A 519 14.88 2.79 -5.53
C GLY A 519 15.98 2.51 -4.53
N ALA A 520 15.60 2.48 -3.25
CA ALA A 520 16.41 1.97 -2.17
C ALA A 520 15.59 1.00 -1.34
N ALA A 521 16.19 -0.11 -0.92
CA ALA A 521 15.52 -1.13 -0.15
C ALA A 521 16.47 -1.78 0.86
N GLU A 522 15.94 -2.11 2.01
CA GLU A 522 16.63 -2.96 2.98
C GLU A 522 15.80 -4.21 3.20
N VAL A 523 16.34 -5.39 2.86
CA VAL A 523 15.65 -6.68 2.96
C VAL A 523 16.47 -7.60 3.86
N MET A 524 15.89 -8.02 4.98
CA MET A 524 16.57 -8.86 6.00
C MET A 524 17.94 -8.28 6.42
N GLY A 525 18.04 -6.95 6.57
CA GLY A 525 19.26 -6.25 6.94
C GLY A 525 20.30 -6.10 5.82
N ARG A 526 19.96 -6.47 4.56
CA ARG A 526 20.83 -6.29 3.39
C ARG A 526 20.36 -5.10 2.55
N PRO A 527 21.24 -4.14 2.23
CA PRO A 527 20.90 -2.99 1.42
C PRO A 527 20.90 -3.33 -0.08
N PHE A 528 19.86 -2.86 -0.77
CA PHE A 528 19.73 -2.87 -2.23
C PHE A 528 19.44 -1.45 -2.71
N SER A 529 19.95 -1.09 -3.89
CA SER A 529 19.77 0.24 -4.47
C SER A 529 19.63 0.19 -5.99
N GLY A 530 19.21 1.30 -6.60
CA GLY A 530 19.05 1.43 -8.04
C GLY A 530 17.88 0.64 -8.61
N PHE A 531 18.05 0.14 -9.84
CA PHE A 531 17.02 -0.55 -10.60
C PHE A 531 16.49 -1.82 -9.91
N LEU A 532 17.37 -2.61 -9.29
CA LEU A 532 16.97 -3.81 -8.57
C LEU A 532 16.05 -3.49 -7.38
N ALA A 533 16.38 -2.47 -6.60
CA ALA A 533 15.54 -2.04 -5.49
C ALA A 533 14.17 -1.53 -5.97
N TRP A 534 14.12 -0.84 -7.12
CA TRP A 534 12.89 -0.38 -7.74
C TRP A 534 12.00 -1.54 -8.22
N ILE A 535 12.57 -2.58 -8.82
CA ILE A 535 11.81 -3.80 -9.18
C ILE A 535 11.28 -4.51 -7.94
N LEU A 536 12.11 -4.64 -6.89
CA LEU A 536 11.70 -5.25 -5.62
C LEU A 536 10.55 -4.48 -4.97
N TRP A 537 10.60 -3.14 -5.00
CA TRP A 537 9.54 -2.26 -4.54
C TRP A 537 8.24 -2.52 -5.30
N ARG A 538 8.27 -2.48 -6.65
CA ARG A 538 7.09 -2.74 -7.50
C ARG A 538 6.52 -4.15 -7.28
N GLY A 539 7.37 -5.15 -7.27
CA GLY A 539 6.96 -6.55 -7.03
C GLY A 539 6.31 -6.76 -5.67
N LEU A 540 6.90 -6.19 -4.61
CA LEU A 540 6.34 -6.26 -3.26
C LEU A 540 4.98 -5.57 -3.18
N TYR A 541 4.86 -4.32 -3.65
CA TYR A 541 3.61 -3.57 -3.54
C TYR A 541 2.51 -4.15 -4.43
N LEU A 542 2.85 -4.61 -5.62
CA LEU A 542 1.91 -5.37 -6.46
C LEU A 542 1.42 -6.64 -5.74
N SER A 543 2.31 -7.36 -5.06
CA SER A 543 1.93 -8.56 -4.29
C SER A 543 0.96 -8.24 -3.14
N LYS A 544 1.13 -7.07 -2.50
CA LYS A 544 0.33 -6.63 -1.34
C LYS A 544 -0.99 -5.96 -1.73
N LEU A 545 -1.11 -5.44 -2.94
CA LEU A 545 -2.33 -4.80 -3.43
C LEU A 545 -3.49 -5.83 -3.41
N PRO A 546 -4.64 -5.53 -2.80
CA PRO A 546 -5.76 -6.46 -2.75
C PRO A 546 -6.45 -6.63 -4.11
N GLY A 547 -6.82 -7.87 -4.44
CA GLY A 547 -7.58 -8.19 -5.66
C GLY A 547 -6.69 -8.38 -6.91
N LEU A 548 -6.96 -9.45 -7.68
CA LEU A 548 -6.24 -9.73 -8.93
C LEU A 548 -6.47 -8.64 -9.97
N GLU A 549 -7.72 -8.18 -10.10
CA GLU A 549 -8.08 -7.13 -11.04
C GLU A 549 -7.23 -5.87 -10.84
N LYS A 550 -7.06 -5.41 -9.61
CA LYS A 550 -6.26 -4.22 -9.29
C LYS A 550 -4.78 -4.43 -9.59
N LYS A 551 -4.25 -5.62 -9.29
CA LYS A 551 -2.86 -5.97 -9.64
C LYS A 551 -2.61 -5.93 -11.15
N VAL A 552 -3.54 -6.47 -11.93
CA VAL A 552 -3.44 -6.46 -13.40
C VAL A 552 -3.50 -5.02 -13.92
N ARG A 553 -4.44 -4.20 -13.43
CA ARG A 553 -4.58 -2.81 -13.83
C ARG A 553 -3.33 -2.00 -13.52
N VAL A 554 -2.81 -2.07 -12.29
CA VAL A 554 -1.58 -1.39 -11.89
C VAL A 554 -0.38 -1.87 -12.70
N LEU A 555 -0.28 -3.17 -12.99
CA LEU A 555 0.78 -3.68 -13.85
C LEU A 555 0.70 -3.10 -15.27
N PHE A 556 -0.51 -2.98 -15.84
CA PHE A 556 -0.70 -2.35 -17.15
C PHE A 556 -0.39 -0.86 -17.12
N ASP A 557 -0.83 -0.12 -16.10
CA ASP A 557 -0.47 1.30 -15.94
C ASP A 557 1.06 1.47 -15.94
N TRP A 558 1.77 0.65 -15.17
CA TRP A 558 3.23 0.69 -15.13
C TRP A 558 3.90 0.34 -16.46
N ILE A 559 3.32 -0.57 -17.24
CA ILE A 559 3.82 -0.90 -18.59
C ILE A 559 3.59 0.28 -19.54
N LEU A 560 2.43 0.91 -19.47
CA LEU A 560 2.10 2.08 -20.28
C LEU A 560 2.99 3.28 -19.93
N ASP A 561 3.24 3.54 -18.63
CA ASP A 561 4.17 4.59 -18.14
C ASP A 561 5.63 4.40 -18.62
N LEU A 562 6.02 3.16 -19.00
CA LEU A 562 7.34 2.92 -19.60
C LEU A 562 7.46 3.34 -21.05
N VAL A 563 6.33 3.44 -21.78
CA VAL A 563 6.28 3.60 -23.25
C VAL A 563 5.70 4.95 -23.64
N PHE A 564 4.70 5.42 -22.92
CA PHE A 564 3.95 6.64 -23.21
C PHE A 564 4.23 7.71 -22.17
N SER A 565 4.05 8.97 -22.57
CA SER A 565 4.04 10.10 -21.63
C SER A 565 2.86 9.99 -20.68
N ARG A 566 3.02 10.54 -19.49
CA ARG A 566 1.95 10.59 -18.48
C ARG A 566 0.78 11.45 -18.97
N ASP A 567 -0.42 11.10 -18.53
CA ASP A 567 -1.65 11.79 -18.90
C ASP A 567 -1.73 13.18 -18.25
N ILE A 568 -2.00 14.21 -19.07
CA ILE A 568 -2.14 15.62 -18.65
C ILE A 568 -3.59 16.13 -18.68
N VAL A 569 -4.58 15.27 -18.88
CA VAL A 569 -5.99 15.67 -18.89
C VAL A 569 -6.41 16.17 -17.51
N LEU A 570 -6.86 17.42 -17.43
CA LEU A 570 -7.46 18.00 -16.23
C LEU A 570 -8.88 17.42 -16.06
N THR A 571 -9.07 16.59 -15.03
CA THR A 571 -10.36 15.91 -14.76
C THR A 571 -11.32 16.75 -13.92
N SER A 572 -10.85 17.78 -13.27
CA SER A 572 -11.63 18.81 -12.57
C SER A 572 -10.85 20.10 -12.59
N GLU A 573 -11.54 21.25 -12.67
CA GLU A 573 -10.87 22.53 -12.49
C GLU A 573 -10.25 22.59 -11.08
N PRO A 574 -9.06 23.20 -10.96
CA PRO A 574 -8.49 23.48 -9.64
C PRO A 574 -9.48 24.32 -8.85
N PHE A 575 -9.88 23.84 -7.71
CA PHE A 575 -10.82 24.54 -6.85
C PHE A 575 -10.17 25.86 -6.39
N GLU A 576 -10.57 26.99 -6.96
CA GLU A 576 -10.23 28.31 -6.46
C GLU A 576 -10.93 28.48 -5.11
N ARG A 577 -10.19 28.35 -4.01
CA ARG A 577 -10.72 28.53 -2.65
C ARG A 577 -11.34 29.91 -2.40
N SER A 578 -11.05 30.90 -3.25
CA SER A 578 -11.67 32.23 -3.18
C SER A 578 -13.15 32.27 -3.56
N ALA A 579 -13.67 31.26 -4.25
CA ALA A 579 -15.07 31.21 -4.67
C ALA A 579 -16.05 30.70 -3.59
N LEU A 580 -15.57 30.28 -2.41
CA LEU A 580 -16.43 29.77 -1.31
C LEU A 580 -17.02 30.85 -0.39
N HIS A 581 -16.59 32.10 -0.51
CA HIS A 581 -17.28 33.25 0.07
C HIS A 581 -17.51 34.30 -1.03
N PRO A 582 -18.62 34.21 -1.79
CA PRO A 582 -19.13 35.44 -2.35
C PRO A 582 -19.43 36.29 -1.14
N SER A 583 -18.72 37.42 -1.02
CA SER A 583 -19.17 38.52 -0.19
C SER A 583 -20.60 38.82 -0.65
N VAL A 584 -21.59 38.42 0.15
CA VAL A 584 -22.93 38.92 -0.02
C VAL A 584 -22.81 40.38 0.33
N ASP A 585 -22.62 41.22 -0.69
CA ASP A 585 -22.84 42.64 -0.56
C ASP A 585 -24.30 42.81 -0.14
N GLU A 586 -24.50 43.22 1.09
CA GLU A 586 -25.78 43.61 1.70
C GLU A 586 -26.35 44.90 1.07
N GLN A 587 -26.30 45.04 -0.24
CA GLN A 587 -26.90 46.17 -0.94
C GLN A 587 -27.52 45.70 -2.26
N ASP A 588 -28.71 45.10 -2.18
CA ASP A 588 -29.71 45.12 -3.25
C ASP A 588 -31.01 44.39 -2.81
N PHE A 589 -31.67 44.91 -1.76
CA PHE A 589 -33.11 44.73 -1.62
C PHE A 589 -33.77 46.09 -1.81
N PRO A 590 -34.44 46.35 -2.95
CA PRO A 590 -35.31 47.52 -3.05
C PRO A 590 -36.50 47.28 -2.12
N GLY A 591 -36.69 48.25 -1.17
CA GLY A 591 -37.83 48.24 -0.28
C GLY A 591 -39.15 48.22 -1.04
N GLU A 592 -40.01 47.30 -0.64
CA GLU A 592 -41.43 47.39 -0.95
C GLU A 592 -42.13 48.28 0.07
N MET A 593 -42.87 49.24 -0.50
CA MET A 593 -43.87 50.06 0.22
C MET A 593 -45.11 49.24 0.59
#